data_b9d04a59143f8ae8896583df2989c1b0
#
_entry.id   b9d04a59143f8ae8896583df2989c1b0
#
_cell.length_a   1.000
_cell.length_b   1.000
_cell.length_c   1.000
_cell.angle_alpha   90.00
_cell.angle_beta   90.00
_cell.angle_gamma   90.00
#
_symmetry.space_group_name_H-M   'P 1'
#
loop_
_entity.id
_entity.type
_entity.pdbx_description
1 polymer ?
#
loop_
_entity_poly.entity_id
_entity_poly.type
_entity_poly.pdbx_seq_one_letter_code
_entity_poly.pdbx_strand_id
1 'polypeptide(L)'
;MKQRMKKSYFSFLVVLMISVLVLAACGDSEAEPAEGASSDDKELTPITLQLKWVPQAQFAGYFVALEKGYYEEAGLDVTIAPGGPDIVPEQQVANGTAQIGVNWVASLLPHQEQGMPLVEIAQIYQKSGLQLVTKKDSGIASAADLKGKKVGNWMGGNEFELLALFDKYKLDPNKDLDFVKQAFTMDQFLTGELDAASVMTYNEYHVVLQSGVKESELNIIDMNEEGVAMLEDNLFANAEWLEDNKEVAAAFVKASIKGWQDAIENPEEAVDMVMAQVEKGSTTKEHQLVMMEEVAKLVAPEGFDVADIGVIDEEMFQQTADIALKYGVISKKADVKKSYTTEIMDMVLEK
;
A
#
# COMPACT_ATOMS: atom_id res chain seq x y z
N MET A 1 29.50 -18.30 51.23
CA MET A 1 30.63 -19.29 51.15
C MET A 1 31.34 -19.08 49.83
N LYS A 2 32.64 -18.80 49.92
CA LYS A 2 33.59 -18.57 48.83
C LYS A 2 33.91 -19.86 48.09
N GLN A 3 34.13 -19.78 46.77
CA GLN A 3 35.26 -20.40 46.04
C GLN A 3 35.01 -20.20 44.53
N ARG A 4 35.80 -19.50 43.88
CA ARG A 4 37.21 -19.44 43.44
C ARG A 4 37.35 -19.80 41.94
N MET A 5 37.86 -18.80 41.26
CA MET A 5 38.41 -18.81 39.90
C MET A 5 39.44 -19.92 39.66
N LYS A 6 39.54 -20.36 38.42
CA LYS A 6 40.85 -20.74 37.86
C LYS A 6 40.94 -20.29 36.39
N LYS A 7 41.93 -19.42 36.17
CA LYS A 7 42.52 -19.08 34.88
C LYS A 7 43.41 -20.22 34.42
N SER A 8 43.50 -20.47 33.14
CA SER A 8 44.68 -21.10 32.57
C SER A 8 45.03 -20.45 31.24
N TYR A 9 46.14 -19.75 31.25
CA TYR A 9 46.92 -19.30 30.08
C TYR A 9 47.90 -20.39 29.68
N PHE A 10 48.18 -20.58 28.41
CA PHE A 10 49.47 -20.96 27.85
C PHE A 10 49.35 -20.99 26.34
N SER A 11 49.91 -20.07 25.63
CA SER A 11 51.29 -19.77 25.20
C SER A 11 51.69 -20.52 23.95
N PHE A 12 51.92 -19.72 22.87
CA PHE A 12 53.18 -19.44 22.15
C PHE A 12 53.76 -20.55 21.26
N LEU A 13 54.03 -20.37 20.01
CA LEU A 13 55.26 -19.96 19.27
C LEU A 13 55.13 -20.41 17.79
N VAL A 14 55.15 -19.50 16.82
CA VAL A 14 56.24 -19.09 15.88
C VAL A 14 57.12 -20.20 15.29
N VAL A 15 57.11 -20.34 13.93
CA VAL A 15 58.23 -20.65 13.02
C VAL A 15 57.76 -20.27 11.60
N LEU A 16 58.16 -19.32 10.96
CA LEU A 16 59.22 -18.69 10.21
C LEU A 16 59.81 -19.58 9.07
N MET A 17 59.67 -19.03 7.85
CA MET A 17 60.49 -19.15 6.62
C MET A 17 60.88 -20.53 6.07
N ILE A 18 60.66 -20.68 4.75
CA ILE A 18 61.72 -20.89 3.78
C ILE A 18 61.20 -20.50 2.35
N SER A 19 61.90 -19.57 1.72
CA SER A 19 61.83 -19.19 0.31
C SER A 19 62.62 -20.20 -0.54
N VAL A 20 62.09 -20.61 -1.68
CA VAL A 20 62.95 -21.11 -2.79
C VAL A 20 62.43 -20.56 -4.12
N LEU A 21 63.23 -19.77 -4.72
CA LEU A 21 63.17 -19.36 -6.14
C LEU A 21 63.57 -20.55 -7.04
N VAL A 22 62.81 -20.80 -8.10
CA VAL A 22 63.34 -21.42 -9.31
C VAL A 22 62.85 -20.61 -10.52
N LEU A 23 63.84 -20.16 -11.32
CA LEU A 23 63.67 -19.42 -12.55
C LEU A 23 63.53 -20.36 -13.75
N ALA A 24 62.75 -19.85 -14.70
CA ALA A 24 62.94 -19.89 -16.16
C ALA A 24 62.49 -21.14 -16.94
N ALA A 25 61.52 -20.91 -17.82
CA ALA A 25 61.70 -21.17 -19.27
C ALA A 25 60.63 -20.42 -20.06
N CYS A 26 61.08 -19.73 -21.09
CA CYS A 26 60.32 -18.96 -22.07
C CYS A 26 59.34 -19.82 -22.89
N GLY A 27 58.18 -19.22 -23.21
CA GLY A 27 57.29 -19.69 -24.26
C GLY A 27 56.36 -18.55 -24.63
N ASP A 28 56.67 -17.83 -25.70
CA ASP A 28 55.81 -16.81 -26.30
C ASP A 28 54.49 -17.40 -26.70
N SER A 29 53.42 -16.85 -26.20
CA SER A 29 52.10 -16.85 -26.80
C SER A 29 51.42 -15.58 -26.34
N GLU A 30 51.24 -14.64 -27.23
CA GLU A 30 50.39 -13.46 -27.05
C GLU A 30 48.98 -13.91 -26.71
N ALA A 31 48.62 -13.78 -25.44
CA ALA A 31 47.23 -13.78 -24.97
C ALA A 31 46.83 -12.32 -24.82
N GLU A 32 45.91 -11.89 -25.66
CA GLU A 32 45.20 -10.62 -25.47
C GLU A 32 44.68 -10.54 -24.03
N PRO A 33 44.77 -9.38 -23.36
CA PRO A 33 44.16 -9.21 -22.06
C PRO A 33 42.64 -9.29 -22.26
N ALA A 34 42.03 -10.31 -21.69
CA ALA A 34 40.57 -10.28 -21.46
C ALA A 34 40.26 -8.98 -20.71
N GLU A 35 39.57 -8.08 -21.36
CA GLU A 35 38.94 -6.95 -20.71
C GLU A 35 38.08 -7.54 -19.59
N GLY A 36 38.53 -7.35 -18.36
CA GLY A 36 37.73 -7.64 -17.19
C GLY A 36 36.48 -6.77 -17.29
N ALA A 37 35.33 -7.40 -17.42
CA ALA A 37 34.08 -6.75 -17.13
C ALA A 37 34.18 -6.22 -15.69
N SER A 38 34.44 -4.94 -15.55
CA SER A 38 34.18 -4.25 -14.30
C SER A 38 32.64 -4.32 -14.12
N SER A 39 32.18 -5.21 -13.29
CA SER A 39 30.88 -5.00 -12.64
C SER A 39 31.05 -3.67 -11.90
N ASP A 40 30.50 -2.58 -12.44
CA ASP A 40 30.16 -1.41 -11.65
C ASP A 40 29.14 -1.88 -10.61
N ASP A 41 29.64 -2.34 -9.45
CA ASP A 41 28.83 -2.46 -8.25
C ASP A 41 28.43 -1.03 -7.83
N LYS A 42 27.45 -0.45 -8.53
CA LYS A 42 26.79 0.76 -8.06
C LYS A 42 26.13 0.40 -6.73
N GLU A 43 26.57 1.05 -5.68
CA GLU A 43 25.94 0.96 -4.37
C GLU A 43 24.47 1.40 -4.52
N LEU A 44 23.54 0.47 -4.26
CA LEU A 44 22.10 0.73 -4.35
C LEU A 44 21.67 1.61 -3.19
N THR A 45 20.75 2.52 -3.44
CA THR A 45 20.18 3.39 -2.41
C THR A 45 19.11 2.64 -1.63
N PRO A 46 19.26 2.46 -0.30
CA PRO A 46 18.26 1.73 0.50
C PRO A 46 16.99 2.57 0.66
N ILE A 47 15.83 1.95 0.39
CA ILE A 47 14.49 2.53 0.55
C ILE A 47 13.60 1.53 1.26
N THR A 48 12.91 1.97 2.30
CA THR A 48 11.85 1.20 2.95
C THR A 48 10.50 1.76 2.54
N LEU A 49 9.64 0.90 1.95
CA LEU A 49 8.22 1.14 1.73
C LEU A 49 7.42 0.56 2.89
N GLN A 50 6.71 1.39 3.64
CA GLN A 50 5.80 0.93 4.70
C GLN A 50 4.40 0.75 4.13
N LEU A 51 3.91 -0.50 4.12
CA LEU A 51 2.52 -0.78 3.76
C LEU A 51 1.57 -0.44 4.91
N LYS A 52 0.31 -0.12 4.58
CA LYS A 52 -0.75 0.11 5.58
C LYS A 52 -1.33 -1.19 6.13
N TRP A 53 -1.25 -2.28 5.39
CA TRP A 53 -1.85 -3.57 5.73
C TRP A 53 -0.88 -4.72 5.52
N VAL A 54 -1.33 -5.93 5.86
CA VAL A 54 -0.56 -7.16 5.62
C VAL A 54 -0.35 -7.38 4.11
N PRO A 55 0.72 -8.09 3.71
CA PRO A 55 0.96 -8.44 2.31
C PRO A 55 -0.23 -9.17 1.69
N GLN A 56 -0.72 -8.64 0.58
CA GLN A 56 -1.81 -9.20 -0.23
C GLN A 56 -1.82 -8.54 -1.61
N ALA A 57 -2.65 -9.02 -2.55
CA ALA A 57 -2.70 -8.51 -3.92
C ALA A 57 -3.08 -7.02 -4.02
N GLN A 58 -3.61 -6.42 -2.95
CA GLN A 58 -3.77 -4.97 -2.80
C GLN A 58 -2.47 -4.21 -3.07
N PHE A 59 -1.32 -4.81 -2.87
CA PHE A 59 0.00 -4.20 -3.03
C PHE A 59 0.82 -4.86 -4.13
N ALA A 60 0.18 -5.60 -5.05
CA ALA A 60 0.84 -6.45 -6.03
C ALA A 60 1.91 -5.73 -6.85
N GLY A 61 1.65 -4.49 -7.30
CA GLY A 61 2.61 -3.75 -8.12
C GLY A 61 3.96 -3.54 -7.44
N TYR A 62 3.98 -3.35 -6.12
CA TYR A 62 5.23 -3.18 -5.38
C TYR A 62 6.01 -4.49 -5.26
N PHE A 63 5.31 -5.61 -5.04
CA PHE A 63 5.94 -6.93 -4.99
C PHE A 63 6.46 -7.36 -6.36
N VAL A 64 5.73 -7.05 -7.44
CA VAL A 64 6.19 -7.28 -8.82
C VAL A 64 7.43 -6.46 -9.12
N ALA A 65 7.44 -5.17 -8.74
CA ALA A 65 8.61 -4.32 -8.94
C ALA A 65 9.84 -4.81 -8.18
N LEU A 66 9.64 -5.38 -6.97
CA LEU A 66 10.72 -5.97 -6.17
C LEU A 66 11.22 -7.27 -6.82
N GLU A 67 10.34 -8.23 -7.05
CA GLU A 67 10.73 -9.57 -7.50
C GLU A 67 11.27 -9.60 -8.95
N LYS A 68 10.80 -8.68 -9.82
CA LYS A 68 11.32 -8.53 -11.18
C LYS A 68 12.55 -7.62 -11.27
N GLY A 69 13.04 -7.10 -10.14
CA GLY A 69 14.27 -6.30 -10.09
C GLY A 69 14.11 -4.87 -10.62
N TYR A 70 12.88 -4.34 -10.79
CA TYR A 70 12.68 -2.98 -11.31
C TYR A 70 13.24 -1.89 -10.40
N TYR A 71 13.24 -2.13 -9.08
CA TYR A 71 13.88 -1.25 -8.12
C TYR A 71 15.41 -1.29 -8.24
N GLU A 72 16.01 -2.48 -8.38
CA GLU A 72 17.46 -2.62 -8.57
C GLU A 72 17.93 -1.95 -9.88
N GLU A 73 17.16 -2.15 -10.99
CA GLU A 73 17.40 -1.47 -12.26
C GLU A 73 17.37 0.07 -12.11
N ALA A 74 16.54 0.57 -11.19
CA ALA A 74 16.45 1.99 -10.85
C ALA A 74 17.51 2.46 -9.83
N GLY A 75 18.44 1.58 -9.40
CA GLY A 75 19.50 1.89 -8.45
C GLY A 75 19.05 1.87 -6.99
N LEU A 76 17.97 1.17 -6.66
CA LEU A 76 17.36 1.13 -5.33
C LEU A 76 17.42 -0.28 -4.72
N ASP A 77 17.73 -0.35 -3.42
CA ASP A 77 17.57 -1.54 -2.58
C ASP A 77 16.31 -1.37 -1.75
N VAL A 78 15.19 -1.94 -2.23
CA VAL A 78 13.87 -1.71 -1.63
C VAL A 78 13.50 -2.82 -0.66
N THR A 79 13.16 -2.42 0.55
CA THR A 79 12.52 -3.28 1.55
C THR A 79 11.04 -2.91 1.67
N ILE A 80 10.13 -3.88 1.51
CA ILE A 80 8.70 -3.69 1.73
C ILE A 80 8.36 -4.13 3.15
N ALA A 81 8.09 -3.17 4.04
CA ALA A 81 7.71 -3.42 5.42
C ALA A 81 6.20 -3.70 5.50
N PRO A 82 5.77 -4.84 6.06
CA PRO A 82 4.35 -5.14 6.21
C PRO A 82 3.66 -4.16 7.17
N GLY A 83 2.40 -3.87 6.89
CA GLY A 83 1.52 -3.13 7.77
C GLY A 83 0.64 -4.04 8.62
N GLY A 84 -0.44 -3.47 9.14
CA GLY A 84 -1.42 -4.16 9.96
C GLY A 84 -2.18 -3.20 10.88
N PRO A 85 -3.12 -3.70 11.70
CA PRO A 85 -4.02 -2.86 12.51
C PRO A 85 -3.31 -1.96 13.54
N ASP A 86 -2.09 -2.31 13.93
CA ASP A 86 -1.29 -1.57 14.94
C ASP A 86 -0.17 -0.73 14.31
N ILE A 87 -0.07 -0.70 12.97
CA ILE A 87 0.94 0.07 12.24
C ILE A 87 0.29 1.35 11.70
N VAL A 88 0.94 2.47 11.94
CA VAL A 88 0.57 3.78 11.41
C VAL A 88 1.66 4.22 10.43
N PRO A 89 1.47 4.05 9.12
CA PRO A 89 2.50 4.35 8.11
C PRO A 89 3.00 5.78 8.18
N GLU A 90 2.13 6.75 8.45
CA GLU A 90 2.46 8.16 8.56
C GLU A 90 3.50 8.41 9.67
N GLN A 91 3.39 7.70 10.80
CA GLN A 91 4.37 7.80 11.88
C GLN A 91 5.71 7.16 11.49
N GLN A 92 5.69 6.04 10.76
CA GLN A 92 6.92 5.38 10.29
C GLN A 92 7.68 6.29 9.32
N VAL A 93 6.97 6.97 8.43
CA VAL A 93 7.58 7.90 7.47
C VAL A 93 8.02 9.20 8.16
N ALA A 94 7.19 9.77 9.01
CA ALA A 94 7.51 11.03 9.71
C ALA A 94 8.75 10.91 10.60
N ASN A 95 9.00 9.74 11.23
CA ASN A 95 10.15 9.51 12.09
C ASN A 95 11.38 8.94 11.35
N GLY A 96 11.30 8.71 10.02
CA GLY A 96 12.40 8.23 9.19
C GLY A 96 12.66 6.72 9.25
N THR A 97 11.77 5.92 9.89
CA THR A 97 11.85 4.45 9.87
C THR A 97 11.60 3.91 8.48
N ALA A 98 10.73 4.56 7.71
CA ALA A 98 10.50 4.32 6.30
C ALA A 98 10.66 5.63 5.52
N GLN A 99 11.08 5.55 4.26
CA GLN A 99 11.19 6.70 3.37
C GLN A 99 9.86 7.01 2.70
N ILE A 100 9.12 5.97 2.35
CA ILE A 100 7.85 6.07 1.62
C ILE A 100 6.81 5.22 2.35
N GLY A 101 5.57 5.69 2.39
CA GLY A 101 4.43 4.99 2.97
C GLY A 101 3.29 4.83 1.97
N VAL A 102 2.47 3.81 2.21
CA VAL A 102 1.18 3.61 1.54
C VAL A 102 0.07 3.78 2.55
N ASN A 103 -0.86 4.69 2.31
CA ASN A 103 -2.11 4.78 3.07
C ASN A 103 -3.17 5.56 2.26
N TRP A 104 -4.29 5.88 2.88
CA TRP A 104 -5.35 6.70 2.28
C TRP A 104 -5.13 8.18 2.54
N VAL A 105 -5.58 9.03 1.61
CA VAL A 105 -5.54 10.48 1.78
C VAL A 105 -6.28 10.93 3.05
N ALA A 106 -7.40 10.26 3.36
CA ALA A 106 -8.16 10.50 4.60
C ALA A 106 -7.34 10.29 5.88
N SER A 107 -6.37 9.38 5.87
CA SER A 107 -5.44 9.16 6.99
C SER A 107 -4.26 10.15 6.96
N LEU A 108 -3.81 10.55 5.78
CA LEU A 108 -2.69 11.47 5.61
C LEU A 108 -3.02 12.89 6.13
N LEU A 109 -4.20 13.41 5.77
CA LEU A 109 -4.63 14.77 6.08
C LEU A 109 -4.58 15.13 7.59
N PRO A 110 -5.11 14.31 8.54
CA PRO A 110 -5.04 14.64 9.96
C PRO A 110 -3.61 14.61 10.52
N HIS A 111 -2.72 13.78 9.97
CA HIS A 111 -1.31 13.78 10.37
C HIS A 111 -0.58 15.05 9.88
N GLN A 112 -0.90 15.51 8.67
CA GLN A 112 -0.43 16.80 8.16
C GLN A 112 -0.96 17.98 9.01
N GLU A 113 -2.25 17.95 9.42
CA GLU A 113 -2.82 18.97 10.32
C GLU A 113 -2.12 19.02 11.68
N GLN A 114 -1.65 17.87 12.18
CA GLN A 114 -0.85 17.77 13.41
C GLN A 114 0.59 18.24 13.24
N GLY A 115 0.98 18.64 12.03
CA GLY A 115 2.30 19.18 11.72
C GLY A 115 3.34 18.13 11.35
N MET A 116 2.94 16.90 11.03
CA MET A 116 3.88 15.94 10.46
C MET A 116 4.28 16.40 9.06
N PRO A 117 5.58 16.43 8.72
CA PRO A 117 6.07 16.89 7.42
C PRO A 117 5.87 15.80 6.36
N LEU A 118 4.63 15.51 6.04
CA LEU A 118 4.26 14.48 5.07
C LEU A 118 3.68 15.13 3.81
N VAL A 119 3.95 14.54 2.65
CA VAL A 119 3.42 14.98 1.37
C VAL A 119 3.13 13.76 0.48
N GLU A 120 1.97 13.75 -0.14
CA GLU A 120 1.65 12.75 -1.17
C GLU A 120 2.48 13.02 -2.43
N ILE A 121 3.01 11.95 -3.04
CA ILE A 121 3.89 12.00 -4.19
C ILE A 121 3.34 11.24 -5.41
N ALA A 122 2.37 10.34 -5.22
CA ALA A 122 1.67 9.64 -6.29
C ALA A 122 0.38 9.01 -5.79
N GLN A 123 -0.69 9.05 -6.61
CA GLN A 123 -1.98 8.40 -6.34
C GLN A 123 -2.08 7.10 -7.13
N ILE A 124 -2.09 5.97 -6.44
CA ILE A 124 -2.11 4.66 -7.10
C ILE A 124 -3.55 4.21 -7.38
N TYR A 125 -4.44 4.24 -6.38
CA TYR A 125 -5.84 3.90 -6.60
C TYR A 125 -6.61 5.14 -7.07
N GLN A 126 -7.18 5.07 -8.28
CA GLN A 126 -7.94 6.16 -8.90
C GLN A 126 -9.42 6.15 -8.50
N LYS A 127 -9.87 5.11 -7.79
CA LYS A 127 -11.23 4.97 -7.24
C LYS A 127 -11.19 4.37 -5.85
N SER A 128 -12.24 4.65 -5.07
CA SER A 128 -12.47 3.93 -3.81
C SER A 128 -12.97 2.52 -4.08
N GLY A 129 -12.47 1.56 -3.31
CA GLY A 129 -12.97 0.20 -3.28
C GLY A 129 -14.08 -0.02 -2.25
N LEU A 130 -14.44 1.01 -1.48
CA LEU A 130 -15.41 0.86 -0.39
C LEU A 130 -16.85 0.80 -0.92
N GLN A 131 -17.58 -0.20 -0.42
CA GLN A 131 -19.00 -0.40 -0.66
C GLN A 131 -19.73 -0.77 0.64
N LEU A 132 -21.05 -0.58 0.68
CA LEU A 132 -21.92 -1.25 1.63
C LEU A 132 -22.66 -2.39 0.94
N VAL A 133 -22.62 -3.57 1.54
CA VAL A 133 -23.41 -4.73 1.10
C VAL A 133 -24.60 -4.95 2.03
N THR A 134 -25.76 -5.22 1.42
CA THR A 134 -27.01 -5.58 2.13
C THR A 134 -27.66 -6.80 1.49
N LYS A 135 -28.45 -7.55 2.24
CA LYS A 135 -29.25 -8.66 1.66
C LYS A 135 -30.51 -8.10 1.00
N LYS A 136 -30.89 -8.60 -0.17
CA LYS A 136 -32.11 -8.13 -0.88
C LYS A 136 -33.37 -8.30 -0.07
N ASP A 137 -33.45 -9.35 0.74
CA ASP A 137 -34.60 -9.63 1.60
C ASP A 137 -34.65 -8.75 2.87
N SER A 138 -33.59 -8.00 3.17
CA SER A 138 -33.55 -7.02 4.28
C SER A 138 -34.42 -5.78 4.06
N GLY A 139 -34.84 -5.55 2.81
CA GLY A 139 -35.59 -4.36 2.41
C GLY A 139 -34.73 -3.10 2.28
N ILE A 140 -33.38 -3.23 2.29
CA ILE A 140 -32.44 -2.13 2.09
C ILE A 140 -31.95 -2.19 0.64
N ALA A 141 -32.50 -1.36 -0.22
CA ALA A 141 -32.10 -1.26 -1.62
C ALA A 141 -31.18 -0.07 -1.92
N SER A 142 -31.17 0.91 -1.03
CA SER A 142 -30.37 2.14 -1.16
C SER A 142 -29.98 2.69 0.22
N ALA A 143 -29.10 3.68 0.27
CA ALA A 143 -28.74 4.35 1.52
C ALA A 143 -29.93 5.02 2.23
N ALA A 144 -30.98 5.40 1.50
CA ALA A 144 -32.19 5.96 2.11
C ALA A 144 -32.92 4.98 3.04
N ASP A 145 -32.73 3.67 2.83
CA ASP A 145 -33.41 2.60 3.59
C ASP A 145 -32.65 2.22 4.87
N LEU A 146 -31.51 2.84 5.14
CA LEU A 146 -30.63 2.53 6.29
C LEU A 146 -31.19 3.03 7.62
N LYS A 147 -32.26 3.85 7.62
CA LYS A 147 -32.82 4.36 8.87
C LYS A 147 -33.34 3.24 9.79
N GLY A 148 -32.85 3.26 11.03
CA GLY A 148 -33.16 2.23 12.04
C GLY A 148 -32.38 0.91 11.84
N LYS A 149 -31.39 0.88 10.96
CA LYS A 149 -30.61 -0.29 10.63
C LYS A 149 -29.26 -0.30 11.35
N LYS A 150 -28.72 -1.50 11.55
CA LYS A 150 -27.39 -1.69 12.10
C LYS A 150 -26.37 -1.78 10.96
N VAL A 151 -25.49 -0.77 10.90
CA VAL A 151 -24.50 -0.59 9.82
C VAL A 151 -23.12 -0.75 10.41
N GLY A 152 -22.35 -1.66 9.83
CA GLY A 152 -20.96 -1.94 10.23
C GLY A 152 -19.92 -1.21 9.38
N ASN A 153 -18.83 -0.78 10.04
CA ASN A 153 -17.62 -0.30 9.39
C ASN A 153 -16.42 -0.58 10.31
N TRP A 154 -15.20 -0.71 9.74
CA TRP A 154 -13.99 -0.99 10.54
C TRP A 154 -13.54 0.20 11.38
N MET A 155 -13.95 1.42 11.02
CA MET A 155 -13.48 2.68 11.58
C MET A 155 -11.99 2.95 11.30
N GLY A 156 -11.48 4.09 11.72
CA GLY A 156 -10.06 4.43 11.55
C GLY A 156 -9.69 4.96 10.16
N GLY A 157 -10.67 5.60 9.48
CA GLY A 157 -10.49 6.23 8.17
C GLY A 157 -11.58 5.88 7.17
N ASN A 158 -12.08 4.63 7.16
CA ASN A 158 -13.12 4.18 6.23
C ASN A 158 -14.51 4.73 6.54
N GLU A 159 -14.78 5.12 7.79
CA GLU A 159 -16.10 5.62 8.21
C GLU A 159 -16.47 6.92 7.54
N PHE A 160 -15.51 7.69 7.03
CA PHE A 160 -15.79 9.04 6.54
C PHE A 160 -16.59 9.06 5.23
N GLU A 161 -16.37 8.11 4.33
CA GLU A 161 -17.23 7.92 3.16
C GLU A 161 -18.66 7.57 3.56
N LEU A 162 -18.82 6.71 4.58
CA LEU A 162 -20.14 6.37 5.10
C LEU A 162 -20.82 7.57 5.78
N LEU A 163 -20.07 8.37 6.54
CA LEU A 163 -20.61 9.59 7.15
C LEU A 163 -21.04 10.60 6.07
N ALA A 164 -20.29 10.71 4.98
CA ALA A 164 -20.68 11.50 3.82
C ALA A 164 -21.94 10.95 3.15
N LEU A 165 -22.05 9.63 3.00
CA LEU A 165 -23.24 8.96 2.50
C LEU A 165 -24.46 9.24 3.39
N PHE A 166 -24.31 9.07 4.71
CA PHE A 166 -25.41 9.32 5.66
C PHE A 166 -25.89 10.77 5.60
N ASP A 167 -24.95 11.74 5.54
CA ASP A 167 -25.32 13.15 5.41
C ASP A 167 -26.06 13.45 4.10
N LYS A 168 -25.59 12.89 2.97
CA LYS A 168 -26.29 13.02 1.67
C LYS A 168 -27.75 12.60 1.78
N TYR A 169 -28.03 11.53 2.53
CA TYR A 169 -29.38 11.01 2.77
C TYR A 169 -30.05 11.58 4.03
N LYS A 170 -29.42 12.56 4.72
CA LYS A 170 -29.93 13.23 5.93
C LYS A 170 -30.19 12.26 7.08
N LEU A 171 -29.32 11.27 7.22
CA LEU A 171 -29.32 10.31 8.32
C LEU A 171 -28.30 10.75 9.38
N ASP A 172 -28.73 10.89 10.62
CA ASP A 172 -27.84 11.14 11.76
C ASP A 172 -27.29 9.80 12.25
N PRO A 173 -25.97 9.53 12.14
CA PRO A 173 -25.37 8.24 12.52
C PRO A 173 -25.56 7.91 14.00
N ASN A 174 -25.84 8.90 14.85
CA ASN A 174 -26.03 8.72 16.29
C ASN A 174 -27.50 8.55 16.70
N LYS A 175 -28.46 8.81 15.80
CA LYS A 175 -29.91 8.78 16.11
C LYS A 175 -30.73 7.92 15.16
N ASP A 176 -30.34 7.95 13.88
CA ASP A 176 -31.11 7.30 12.82
C ASP A 176 -30.58 5.90 12.46
N LEU A 177 -29.38 5.56 12.94
CA LEU A 177 -28.68 4.30 12.66
C LEU A 177 -28.13 3.70 13.96
N ASP A 178 -27.86 2.40 13.96
CA ASP A 178 -26.94 1.75 14.89
C ASP A 178 -25.61 1.56 14.14
N PHE A 179 -24.76 2.62 14.13
CA PHE A 179 -23.47 2.64 13.42
C PHE A 179 -22.38 2.06 14.33
N VAL A 180 -21.87 0.87 13.99
CA VAL A 180 -21.02 0.09 14.88
C VAL A 180 -19.70 -0.31 14.20
N LYS A 181 -18.69 -0.57 15.04
CA LYS A 181 -17.44 -1.18 14.56
C LYS A 181 -17.71 -2.64 14.19
N GLN A 182 -17.43 -3.00 12.93
CA GLN A 182 -17.48 -4.40 12.47
C GLN A 182 -16.13 -5.09 12.68
N ALA A 183 -16.17 -6.44 12.76
CA ALA A 183 -14.98 -7.28 12.75
C ALA A 183 -14.35 -7.33 11.36
N PHE A 184 -13.11 -7.84 11.27
CA PHE A 184 -12.43 -8.08 9.98
C PHE A 184 -13.01 -9.27 9.20
N THR A 185 -13.81 -10.12 9.85
CA THR A 185 -14.54 -11.22 9.19
C THR A 185 -15.95 -10.76 8.83
N MET A 186 -16.57 -11.44 7.87
CA MET A 186 -17.93 -11.14 7.44
C MET A 186 -19.02 -11.90 8.24
N ASP A 187 -18.66 -12.60 9.32
CA ASP A 187 -19.58 -13.40 10.13
C ASP A 187 -20.78 -12.61 10.64
N GLN A 188 -20.58 -11.38 11.11
CA GLN A 188 -21.65 -10.53 11.61
C GLN A 188 -22.70 -10.21 10.53
N PHE A 189 -22.27 -10.01 9.29
CA PHE A 189 -23.18 -9.82 8.15
C PHE A 189 -23.86 -11.12 7.75
N LEU A 190 -23.09 -12.20 7.63
CA LEU A 190 -23.59 -13.51 7.19
C LEU A 190 -24.63 -14.06 8.15
N THR A 191 -24.46 -13.88 9.46
CA THR A 191 -25.40 -14.31 10.51
C THR A 191 -26.57 -13.36 10.70
N GLY A 192 -26.55 -12.16 10.09
CA GLY A 192 -27.61 -11.15 10.21
C GLY A 192 -27.50 -10.30 11.49
N GLU A 193 -26.33 -10.27 12.14
CA GLU A 193 -26.06 -9.32 13.22
C GLU A 193 -25.94 -7.90 12.69
N LEU A 194 -25.42 -7.71 11.47
CA LEU A 194 -25.43 -6.46 10.73
C LEU A 194 -26.44 -6.50 9.60
N ASP A 195 -27.23 -5.44 9.45
CA ASP A 195 -28.17 -5.24 8.33
C ASP A 195 -27.41 -4.81 7.05
N ALA A 196 -26.37 -3.99 7.22
CA ALA A 196 -25.45 -3.57 6.18
C ALA A 196 -24.01 -3.64 6.69
N ALA A 197 -23.09 -4.10 5.86
CA ALA A 197 -21.67 -4.18 6.21
C ALA A 197 -20.80 -3.49 5.18
N SER A 198 -19.75 -2.85 5.63
CA SER A 198 -18.68 -2.34 4.76
C SER A 198 -17.89 -3.50 4.18
N VAL A 199 -17.60 -3.41 2.89
CA VAL A 199 -16.77 -4.37 2.16
C VAL A 199 -15.85 -3.59 1.21
N MET A 200 -14.63 -4.09 1.02
CA MET A 200 -13.82 -3.66 -0.12
C MET A 200 -14.18 -4.54 -1.32
N THR A 201 -14.33 -3.91 -2.49
CA THR A 201 -14.64 -4.61 -3.74
C THR A 201 -13.70 -5.78 -3.99
N TYR A 202 -12.44 -5.61 -3.65
CA TYR A 202 -11.37 -6.58 -3.90
C TYR A 202 -11.20 -7.64 -2.80
N ASN A 203 -11.84 -7.52 -1.63
CA ASN A 203 -11.63 -8.46 -0.52
C ASN A 203 -12.95 -8.97 0.06
N GLU A 204 -13.54 -8.26 1.03
CA GLU A 204 -14.67 -8.75 1.83
C GLU A 204 -15.92 -9.05 1.00
N TYR A 205 -16.15 -8.32 -0.09
CA TYR A 205 -17.22 -8.64 -1.02
C TYR A 205 -17.12 -10.07 -1.54
N HIS A 206 -15.93 -10.46 -1.94
CA HIS A 206 -15.67 -11.82 -2.44
C HIS A 206 -15.69 -12.86 -1.33
N VAL A 207 -15.32 -12.51 -0.09
CA VAL A 207 -15.50 -13.39 1.08
C VAL A 207 -17.00 -13.69 1.28
N VAL A 208 -17.87 -12.70 1.13
CA VAL A 208 -19.33 -12.91 1.18
C VAL A 208 -19.81 -13.87 0.08
N LEU A 209 -19.35 -13.68 -1.16
CA LEU A 209 -19.70 -14.57 -2.28
C LEU A 209 -19.17 -16.00 -2.07
N GLN A 210 -17.94 -16.14 -1.59
CA GLN A 210 -17.32 -17.44 -1.32
C GLN A 210 -18.01 -18.19 -0.15
N SER A 211 -18.70 -17.49 0.74
CA SER A 211 -19.52 -18.12 1.78
C SER A 211 -20.78 -18.82 1.24
N GLY A 212 -21.07 -18.68 -0.06
CA GLY A 212 -22.22 -19.27 -0.74
C GLY A 212 -23.40 -18.32 -0.97
N VAL A 213 -23.28 -17.06 -0.53
CA VAL A 213 -24.27 -16.01 -0.87
C VAL A 213 -24.10 -15.64 -2.33
N LYS A 214 -25.20 -15.58 -3.09
CA LYS A 214 -25.15 -15.22 -4.51
C LYS A 214 -25.19 -13.69 -4.65
N GLU A 215 -24.49 -13.17 -5.64
CA GLU A 215 -24.57 -11.75 -5.99
C GLU A 215 -26.01 -11.28 -6.22
N SER A 216 -26.84 -12.12 -6.86
CA SER A 216 -28.27 -11.84 -7.06
C SER A 216 -29.08 -11.68 -5.76
N GLU A 217 -28.54 -12.08 -4.60
CA GLU A 217 -29.15 -11.97 -3.27
C GLU A 217 -28.68 -10.71 -2.50
N LEU A 218 -27.78 -9.93 -3.10
CA LEU A 218 -27.19 -8.74 -2.50
C LEU A 218 -27.63 -7.46 -3.22
N ASN A 219 -27.74 -6.37 -2.47
CA ASN A 219 -27.71 -5.01 -2.97
C ASN A 219 -26.35 -4.40 -2.58
N ILE A 220 -25.80 -3.60 -3.50
CA ILE A 220 -24.54 -2.89 -3.31
C ILE A 220 -24.84 -1.39 -3.33
N ILE A 221 -24.25 -0.67 -2.38
CA ILE A 221 -24.21 0.79 -2.36
C ILE A 221 -22.77 1.19 -2.53
N ASP A 222 -22.41 1.66 -3.73
CA ASP A 222 -21.04 1.99 -4.13
C ASP A 222 -20.74 3.46 -3.83
N MET A 223 -19.64 3.76 -3.13
CA MET A 223 -19.30 5.12 -2.70
C MET A 223 -18.94 6.01 -3.89
N ASN A 224 -18.39 5.44 -4.99
CA ASN A 224 -18.09 6.20 -6.20
C ASN A 224 -19.41 6.62 -6.91
N GLU A 225 -20.35 5.69 -7.06
CA GLU A 225 -21.66 5.96 -7.67
C GLU A 225 -22.47 6.97 -6.84
N GLU A 226 -22.32 6.90 -5.52
CA GLU A 226 -22.92 7.84 -4.61
C GLU A 226 -22.23 9.22 -4.60
N GLY A 227 -21.05 9.36 -5.20
CA GLY A 227 -20.30 10.62 -5.26
C GLY A 227 -19.77 11.06 -3.89
N VAL A 228 -19.45 10.11 -3.02
CA VAL A 228 -18.90 10.34 -1.68
C VAL A 228 -17.56 9.62 -1.48
N ALA A 229 -17.02 9.03 -2.53
CA ALA A 229 -15.74 8.34 -2.51
C ALA A 229 -14.60 9.27 -2.08
N MET A 230 -13.64 8.71 -1.36
CA MET A 230 -12.38 9.35 -0.98
C MET A 230 -11.22 8.60 -1.62
N LEU A 231 -10.08 9.29 -1.82
CA LEU A 231 -8.89 8.68 -2.40
C LEU A 231 -8.24 7.69 -1.42
N GLU A 232 -8.00 6.48 -1.93
CA GLU A 232 -7.35 5.38 -1.23
C GLU A 232 -5.89 5.24 -1.69
N ASP A 233 -5.21 4.27 -1.21
CA ASP A 233 -3.83 3.80 -1.49
C ASP A 233 -2.97 4.75 -2.34
N ASN A 234 -2.45 5.80 -1.69
CA ASN A 234 -1.47 6.71 -2.26
C ASN A 234 -0.06 6.35 -1.83
N LEU A 235 0.94 6.95 -2.46
CA LEU A 235 2.32 6.99 -2.00
C LEU A 235 2.62 8.36 -1.40
N PHE A 236 3.17 8.39 -0.20
CA PHE A 236 3.59 9.61 0.46
C PHE A 236 4.98 9.49 1.07
N ALA A 237 5.65 10.61 1.24
CA ALA A 237 6.99 10.70 1.80
C ALA A 237 7.08 11.79 2.88
N ASN A 238 8.18 11.79 3.63
CA ASN A 238 8.53 12.93 4.47
C ASN A 238 9.00 14.09 3.58
N ALA A 239 8.37 15.25 3.70
CA ALA A 239 8.65 16.42 2.85
C ALA A 239 10.10 16.94 3.01
N GLU A 240 10.67 16.86 4.22
CA GLU A 240 12.07 17.28 4.47
C GLU A 240 13.07 16.30 3.79
N TRP A 241 12.80 14.99 3.88
CA TRP A 241 13.58 13.99 3.18
C TRP A 241 13.48 14.15 1.66
N LEU A 242 12.29 14.46 1.17
CA LEU A 242 12.02 14.61 -0.27
C LEU A 242 12.80 15.77 -0.89
N GLU A 243 13.05 16.87 -0.15
CA GLU A 243 13.81 18.02 -0.68
C GLU A 243 15.20 17.62 -1.23
N ASP A 244 15.87 16.68 -0.57
CA ASP A 244 17.21 16.22 -0.94
C ASP A 244 17.20 14.91 -1.76
N ASN A 245 16.02 14.28 -1.97
CA ASN A 245 15.93 12.92 -2.54
C ASN A 245 14.88 12.80 -3.66
N LYS A 246 14.61 13.86 -4.42
CA LYS A 246 13.57 13.87 -5.47
C LYS A 246 13.85 12.84 -6.57
N GLU A 247 15.09 12.71 -7.02
CA GLU A 247 15.46 11.73 -8.03
C GLU A 247 15.26 10.29 -7.53
N VAL A 248 15.58 10.04 -6.26
CA VAL A 248 15.37 8.74 -5.61
C VAL A 248 13.88 8.44 -5.51
N ALA A 249 13.07 9.41 -5.08
CA ALA A 249 11.61 9.25 -5.02
C ALA A 249 10.99 9.03 -6.40
N ALA A 250 11.42 9.77 -7.42
CA ALA A 250 10.97 9.59 -8.80
C ALA A 250 11.36 8.22 -9.35
N ALA A 251 12.60 7.75 -9.10
CA ALA A 251 13.05 6.42 -9.49
C ALA A 251 12.19 5.32 -8.83
N PHE A 252 11.88 5.47 -7.52
CA PHE A 252 11.01 4.55 -6.80
C PHE A 252 9.58 4.54 -7.37
N VAL A 253 8.97 5.71 -7.58
CA VAL A 253 7.61 5.82 -8.12
C VAL A 253 7.55 5.23 -9.54
N LYS A 254 8.52 5.55 -10.41
CA LYS A 254 8.61 5.01 -11.78
C LYS A 254 8.70 3.48 -11.79
N ALA A 255 9.55 2.89 -10.95
CA ALA A 255 9.69 1.44 -10.81
C ALA A 255 8.41 0.80 -10.25
N SER A 256 7.76 1.44 -9.26
CA SER A 256 6.48 0.99 -8.71
C SER A 256 5.38 0.99 -9.76
N ILE A 257 5.27 2.06 -10.57
CA ILE A 257 4.29 2.14 -11.68
C ILE A 257 4.53 1.03 -12.70
N LYS A 258 5.80 0.78 -13.08
CA LYS A 258 6.17 -0.34 -13.97
C LYS A 258 5.70 -1.68 -13.38
N GLY A 259 5.86 -1.87 -12.06
CA GLY A 259 5.37 -3.05 -11.35
C GLY A 259 3.84 -3.17 -11.38
N TRP A 260 3.11 -2.06 -11.22
CA TRP A 260 1.65 -2.05 -11.32
C TRP A 260 1.17 -2.35 -12.74
N GLN A 261 1.80 -1.78 -13.77
CA GLN A 261 1.48 -2.07 -15.17
C GLN A 261 1.67 -3.56 -15.47
N ASP A 262 2.78 -4.13 -15.03
CA ASP A 262 3.07 -5.56 -15.20
C ASP A 262 2.07 -6.45 -14.41
N ALA A 263 1.74 -6.07 -13.16
CA ALA A 263 0.77 -6.81 -12.35
C ALA A 263 -0.63 -6.84 -12.99
N ILE A 264 -1.04 -5.73 -13.61
CA ILE A 264 -2.32 -5.64 -14.32
C ILE A 264 -2.29 -6.48 -15.60
N GLU A 265 -1.18 -6.49 -16.35
CA GLU A 265 -1.04 -7.28 -17.57
C GLU A 265 -0.89 -8.78 -17.29
N ASN A 266 -0.22 -9.16 -16.18
CA ASN A 266 0.13 -10.52 -15.82
C ASN A 266 -0.36 -10.91 -14.41
N PRO A 267 -1.67 -10.91 -14.14
CA PRO A 267 -2.22 -11.05 -12.78
C PRO A 267 -1.88 -12.39 -12.10
N GLU A 268 -1.80 -13.50 -12.85
CA GLU A 268 -1.44 -14.80 -12.27
C GLU A 268 0.01 -14.82 -11.76
N GLU A 269 0.95 -14.27 -12.53
CA GLU A 269 2.36 -14.14 -12.15
C GLU A 269 2.52 -13.18 -10.97
N ALA A 270 1.83 -12.04 -10.98
CA ALA A 270 1.81 -11.08 -9.89
C ALA A 270 1.33 -11.72 -8.57
N VAL A 271 0.26 -12.51 -8.63
CA VAL A 271 -0.25 -13.22 -7.46
C VAL A 271 0.74 -14.28 -6.95
N ASP A 272 1.49 -14.97 -7.81
CA ASP A 272 2.53 -15.89 -7.35
C ASP A 272 3.62 -15.16 -6.54
N MET A 273 4.02 -13.96 -6.97
CA MET A 273 4.96 -13.11 -6.22
C MET A 273 4.37 -12.64 -4.90
N VAL A 274 3.10 -12.20 -4.89
CA VAL A 274 2.38 -11.82 -3.66
C VAL A 274 2.31 -12.99 -2.68
N MET A 275 1.97 -14.19 -3.15
CA MET A 275 1.83 -15.38 -2.30
C MET A 275 3.15 -15.83 -1.65
N ALA A 276 4.30 -15.44 -2.20
CA ALA A 276 5.60 -15.64 -1.58
C ALA A 276 5.81 -14.76 -0.33
N GLN A 277 5.08 -13.64 -0.21
CA GLN A 277 5.15 -12.66 0.87
C GLN A 277 4.03 -12.82 1.91
N VAL A 278 2.98 -13.56 1.57
CA VAL A 278 1.80 -13.75 2.42
C VAL A 278 2.11 -14.77 3.52
N GLU A 279 1.58 -14.51 4.73
CA GLU A 279 1.65 -15.48 5.83
C GLU A 279 0.94 -16.79 5.43
N LYS A 280 1.64 -17.90 5.61
CA LYS A 280 1.15 -19.20 5.16
C LYS A 280 -0.18 -19.57 5.82
N GLY A 281 -1.20 -19.73 4.98
CA GLY A 281 -2.54 -20.16 5.39
C GLY A 281 -3.48 -19.01 5.78
N SER A 282 -3.06 -17.74 5.66
CA SER A 282 -3.93 -16.58 5.91
C SER A 282 -4.91 -16.32 4.77
N THR A 283 -4.59 -16.78 3.56
CA THR A 283 -5.42 -16.61 2.35
C THR A 283 -5.14 -17.74 1.35
N THR A 284 -5.85 -17.77 0.22
CA THR A 284 -5.64 -18.71 -0.88
C THR A 284 -5.21 -17.97 -2.15
N LYS A 285 -4.50 -18.66 -3.06
CA LYS A 285 -4.12 -18.09 -4.36
C LYS A 285 -5.35 -17.65 -5.17
N GLU A 286 -6.42 -18.44 -5.14
CA GLU A 286 -7.67 -18.12 -5.83
C GLU A 286 -8.28 -16.82 -5.34
N HIS A 287 -8.29 -16.59 -4.02
CA HIS A 287 -8.77 -15.34 -3.44
C HIS A 287 -7.88 -14.16 -3.83
N GLN A 288 -6.56 -14.34 -3.78
CA GLN A 288 -5.62 -13.29 -4.18
C GLN A 288 -5.69 -12.95 -5.68
N LEU A 289 -6.03 -13.93 -6.54
CA LEU A 289 -6.23 -13.67 -7.96
C LEU A 289 -7.48 -12.82 -8.20
N VAL A 290 -8.59 -13.14 -7.55
CA VAL A 290 -9.80 -12.31 -7.58
C VAL A 290 -9.51 -10.91 -7.04
N MET A 291 -8.76 -10.82 -5.93
CA MET A 291 -8.33 -9.54 -5.37
C MET A 291 -7.52 -8.73 -6.38
N MET A 292 -6.56 -9.34 -7.08
CA MET A 292 -5.73 -8.67 -8.09
C MET A 292 -6.58 -8.12 -9.24
N GLU A 293 -7.55 -8.90 -9.73
CA GLU A 293 -8.45 -8.49 -10.81
C GLU A 293 -9.31 -7.28 -10.42
N GLU A 294 -9.79 -7.23 -9.17
CA GLU A 294 -10.57 -6.10 -8.67
C GLU A 294 -9.70 -4.87 -8.39
N VAL A 295 -8.51 -5.07 -7.81
CA VAL A 295 -7.53 -4.01 -7.57
C VAL A 295 -7.11 -3.36 -8.88
N ALA A 296 -6.92 -4.14 -9.95
CA ALA A 296 -6.61 -3.61 -11.28
C ALA A 296 -7.64 -2.57 -11.76
N LYS A 297 -8.94 -2.77 -11.43
CA LYS A 297 -10.02 -1.83 -11.78
C LYS A 297 -10.00 -0.54 -10.94
N LEU A 298 -9.37 -0.57 -9.75
CA LEU A 298 -9.20 0.62 -8.92
C LEU A 298 -7.96 1.41 -9.33
N VAL A 299 -6.88 0.72 -9.70
CA VAL A 299 -5.62 1.33 -10.16
C VAL A 299 -5.75 1.91 -11.56
N ALA A 300 -6.39 1.16 -12.48
CA ALA A 300 -6.63 1.56 -13.85
C ALA A 300 -8.11 1.31 -14.22
N PRO A 301 -9.03 2.18 -13.79
CA PRO A 301 -10.45 2.04 -14.12
C PRO A 301 -10.70 2.15 -15.60
N GLU A 302 -11.88 1.69 -16.05
CA GLU A 302 -12.28 1.71 -17.47
C GLU A 302 -12.09 3.12 -18.07
N GLY A 303 -11.33 3.18 -19.16
CA GLY A 303 -11.01 4.42 -19.87
C GLY A 303 -9.81 5.19 -19.30
N PHE A 304 -9.19 4.72 -18.22
CA PHE A 304 -7.96 5.30 -17.68
C PHE A 304 -6.74 4.74 -18.41
N ASP A 305 -5.78 5.60 -18.76
CA ASP A 305 -4.54 5.15 -19.38
C ASP A 305 -3.58 4.63 -18.29
N VAL A 306 -3.12 3.40 -18.41
CA VAL A 306 -2.14 2.80 -17.47
C VAL A 306 -0.82 3.57 -17.42
N ALA A 307 -0.54 4.42 -18.41
CA ALA A 307 0.61 5.32 -18.37
C ALA A 307 0.43 6.48 -17.36
N ASP A 308 -0.80 6.77 -16.96
CA ASP A 308 -1.13 7.82 -16.01
C ASP A 308 -1.26 7.31 -14.56
N ILE A 309 -0.97 6.03 -14.30
CA ILE A 309 -0.89 5.51 -12.91
C ILE A 309 0.07 6.39 -12.11
N GLY A 310 -0.36 6.85 -10.95
CA GLY A 310 0.39 7.76 -10.08
C GLY A 310 -0.04 9.22 -10.18
N VAL A 311 -0.76 9.60 -11.23
CA VAL A 311 -1.30 10.97 -11.37
C VAL A 311 -2.33 11.25 -10.27
N ILE A 312 -2.20 12.42 -9.63
CA ILE A 312 -3.11 12.89 -8.58
C ILE A 312 -4.24 13.68 -9.25
N ASP A 313 -5.48 13.23 -9.08
CA ASP A 313 -6.67 13.99 -9.49
C ASP A 313 -6.98 15.06 -8.42
N GLU A 314 -6.80 16.32 -8.80
CA GLU A 314 -6.99 17.46 -7.90
C GLU A 314 -8.46 17.60 -7.42
N GLU A 315 -9.45 17.26 -8.26
CA GLU A 315 -10.86 17.33 -7.90
C GLU A 315 -11.21 16.26 -6.87
N MET A 316 -10.75 15.04 -7.07
CA MET A 316 -10.93 13.94 -6.12
C MET A 316 -10.18 14.17 -4.82
N PHE A 317 -8.97 14.73 -4.89
CA PHE A 317 -8.22 15.13 -3.68
C PHE A 317 -8.97 16.20 -2.88
N GLN A 318 -9.48 17.24 -3.57
CA GLN A 318 -10.27 18.29 -2.94
C GLN A 318 -11.56 17.75 -2.32
N GLN A 319 -12.27 16.83 -3.03
CA GLN A 319 -13.45 16.15 -2.48
C GLN A 319 -13.10 15.40 -1.19
N THR A 320 -12.01 14.63 -1.20
CA THR A 320 -11.52 13.91 -0.01
C THR A 320 -11.26 14.86 1.14
N ALA A 321 -10.58 15.99 0.88
CA ALA A 321 -10.29 17.01 1.91
C ALA A 321 -11.56 17.69 2.44
N ASP A 322 -12.54 17.97 1.57
CA ASP A 322 -13.81 18.58 1.96
C ASP A 322 -14.67 17.62 2.82
N ILE A 323 -14.70 16.33 2.49
CA ILE A 323 -15.33 15.28 3.30
C ILE A 323 -14.60 15.20 4.66
N ALA A 324 -13.27 15.14 4.67
CA ALA A 324 -12.48 15.09 5.88
C ALA A 324 -12.75 16.28 6.82
N LEU A 325 -12.85 17.49 6.28
CA LEU A 325 -13.19 18.68 7.06
C LEU A 325 -14.62 18.62 7.59
N LYS A 326 -15.58 18.26 6.73
CA LYS A 326 -17.00 18.27 7.07
C LYS A 326 -17.32 17.30 8.21
N TYR A 327 -16.66 16.15 8.25
CA TYR A 327 -16.90 15.11 9.26
C TYR A 327 -15.89 15.10 10.40
N GLY A 328 -15.05 16.14 10.49
CA GLY A 328 -14.18 16.38 11.65
C GLY A 328 -12.96 15.44 11.71
N VAL A 329 -12.55 14.85 10.59
CA VAL A 329 -11.25 14.19 10.46
C VAL A 329 -10.13 15.20 10.64
N ILE A 330 -10.30 16.36 10.00
CA ILE A 330 -9.48 17.54 10.17
C ILE A 330 -10.33 18.68 10.75
N SER A 331 -9.73 19.54 11.54
CA SER A 331 -10.41 20.66 12.21
C SER A 331 -10.36 21.97 11.42
N LYS A 332 -9.49 22.02 10.41
CA LYS A 332 -9.26 23.19 9.55
C LYS A 332 -9.25 22.77 8.10
N LYS A 333 -9.61 23.71 7.22
CA LYS A 333 -9.50 23.47 5.78
C LYS A 333 -8.04 23.14 5.44
N ALA A 334 -7.84 21.98 4.81
CA ALA A 334 -6.53 21.56 4.32
C ALA A 334 -6.00 22.55 3.26
N ASP A 335 -4.72 22.85 3.31
CA ASP A 335 -4.03 23.51 2.19
C ASP A 335 -3.66 22.43 1.17
N VAL A 336 -4.64 22.06 0.33
CA VAL A 336 -4.52 20.95 -0.62
C VAL A 336 -3.23 21.05 -1.44
N LYS A 337 -2.81 22.26 -1.82
CA LYS A 337 -1.57 22.48 -2.60
C LYS A 337 -0.29 22.16 -1.83
N LYS A 338 -0.37 22.01 -0.50
CA LYS A 338 0.74 21.57 0.34
C LYS A 338 0.62 20.12 0.78
N SER A 339 -0.57 19.53 0.60
CA SER A 339 -0.84 18.16 0.99
C SER A 339 -0.27 17.15 0.01
N TYR A 340 -0.09 17.53 -1.25
CA TYR A 340 0.56 16.71 -2.27
C TYR A 340 1.53 17.55 -3.12
N THR A 341 2.37 16.88 -3.90
CA THR A 341 3.21 17.48 -4.94
C THR A 341 3.08 16.70 -6.25
N THR A 342 2.99 17.42 -7.37
CA THR A 342 3.05 16.81 -8.70
C THR A 342 4.48 16.67 -9.21
N GLU A 343 5.45 17.31 -8.55
CA GLU A 343 6.85 17.40 -9.02
C GLU A 343 7.46 16.01 -9.28
N ILE A 344 7.15 15.02 -8.43
CA ILE A 344 7.67 13.66 -8.60
C ILE A 344 7.05 13.00 -9.82
N MET A 345 5.74 13.14 -10.02
CA MET A 345 5.07 12.60 -11.20
C MET A 345 5.49 13.33 -12.48
N ASP A 346 5.75 14.64 -12.42
CA ASP A 346 6.29 15.40 -13.56
C ASP A 346 7.66 14.86 -13.98
N MET A 347 8.53 14.50 -13.02
CA MET A 347 9.82 13.84 -13.28
C MET A 347 9.64 12.43 -13.86
N VAL A 348 8.68 11.65 -13.36
CA VAL A 348 8.38 10.28 -13.85
C VAL A 348 7.87 10.31 -15.28
N LEU A 349 7.01 11.28 -15.61
CA LEU A 349 6.39 11.43 -16.93
C LEU A 349 7.22 12.28 -17.90
N GLU A 350 8.42 12.76 -17.47
CA GLU A 350 9.33 13.59 -18.28
C GLU A 350 8.64 14.86 -18.83
N LYS A 351 7.79 15.53 -18.00
CA LYS A 351 7.04 16.74 -18.34
C LYS A 351 7.76 18.02 -17.93
#